data_30cc7af20286094d1bff264965d63e42
#
_entry.id   30cc7af20286094d1bff264965d63e42
#
_cell.length_a   1.000
_cell.length_b   1.000
_cell.length_c   1.000
_cell.angle_alpha   90.00
_cell.angle_beta   90.00
_cell.angle_gamma   90.00
#
_symmetry.space_group_name_H-M   'P 1'
#
loop_
_entity.id
_entity.type
_entity.pdbx_description
1 polymer ?
#
loop_
_entity_poly.entity_id
_entity_poly.type
_entity_poly.pdbx_seq_one_letter_code
_entity_poly.pdbx_strand_id
1 'polypeptide(L)'
;RTGTWESAGEVLSMMNVYQQKQSATPLLTEKQVSWELFYNKAHLFFWSAMGYMAVGLLLLIFVVGQLLKPGRCLLKTIIIPLVTLVVLIFLLHTSGIGIRWYISGRAPWANAYESMIYVAWATALAGLLFIKRSSMTLALAAFFAGIILFVANLNFMDPEITPLVPVLKSYWLMIHVAVITASYGFFGISFLLGLLTLAFMSAGNPSKVALLQPHIRELRIINEMSLHIGLYLLTAGIFLGAVWANESWGRYWGWDPKETWALITMVVYAFILHARFLPVLRSDYAFSVMSVLGLASVLMTYFGVNYYLSSLHSYGGGDTPPGLTAVFITYACVFALMIYAGYSQRRQ
;
A
#
# COMPACT_ATOMS: atom_id res chain seq x y z
N ARG A 1 38.01 19.01 -32.14
CA ARG A 1 37.92 18.26 -30.85
C ARG A 1 39.28 18.34 -30.20
N THR A 2 39.55 19.43 -29.45
CA THR A 2 40.87 19.77 -28.91
C THR A 2 41.18 19.11 -27.55
N GLY A 3 40.32 18.31 -26.99
CA GLY A 3 40.56 17.49 -25.81
C GLY A 3 41.00 18.25 -24.53
N THR A 4 40.82 19.56 -24.46
CA THR A 4 41.18 20.36 -23.30
C THR A 4 40.06 20.34 -22.25
N TRP A 5 40.20 19.46 -21.28
CA TRP A 5 39.27 19.32 -20.15
C TRP A 5 39.23 20.58 -19.26
N GLU A 6 40.30 21.41 -19.30
CA GLU A 6 40.35 22.70 -18.59
C GLU A 6 39.26 23.66 -19.06
N SER A 7 39.13 23.86 -20.37
CA SER A 7 38.09 24.74 -20.92
C SER A 7 36.66 24.23 -20.68
N ALA A 8 36.48 22.92 -20.62
CA ALA A 8 35.21 22.34 -20.20
C ALA A 8 34.89 22.62 -18.72
N GLY A 9 35.92 22.57 -17.86
CA GLY A 9 35.80 22.92 -16.44
C GLY A 9 35.44 24.40 -16.23
N GLU A 10 36.07 25.31 -17.00
CA GLU A 10 35.73 26.73 -16.96
C GLU A 10 34.29 27.01 -17.39
N VAL A 11 33.83 26.41 -18.48
CA VAL A 11 32.45 26.56 -18.94
C VAL A 11 31.47 26.05 -17.89
N LEU A 12 31.73 24.91 -17.26
CA LEU A 12 30.89 24.38 -16.19
C LEU A 12 30.86 25.29 -14.96
N SER A 13 32.01 25.90 -14.60
CA SER A 13 32.07 26.87 -13.50
C SER A 13 31.25 28.12 -13.79
N MET A 14 31.35 28.64 -15.02
CA MET A 14 30.56 29.80 -15.49
C MET A 14 29.06 29.47 -15.51
N MET A 15 28.65 28.29 -15.96
CA MET A 15 27.27 27.83 -15.91
C MET A 15 26.77 27.77 -14.48
N ASN A 16 27.54 27.26 -13.54
CA ASN A 16 27.16 27.20 -12.14
C ASN A 16 26.95 28.61 -11.55
N VAL A 17 27.87 29.55 -11.81
CA VAL A 17 27.72 30.95 -11.38
C VAL A 17 26.49 31.60 -12.02
N TYR A 18 26.23 31.34 -13.30
CA TYR A 18 25.04 31.83 -13.99
C TYR A 18 23.75 31.28 -13.36
N GLN A 19 23.68 29.98 -13.13
CA GLN A 19 22.53 29.32 -12.48
C GLN A 19 22.29 29.90 -11.07
N GLN A 20 23.35 30.11 -10.27
CA GLN A 20 23.23 30.71 -8.93
C GLN A 20 22.66 32.13 -8.97
N LYS A 21 23.03 32.94 -9.99
CA LYS A 21 22.55 34.33 -10.14
C LYS A 21 21.13 34.44 -10.71
N GLN A 22 20.74 33.51 -11.58
CA GLN A 22 19.48 33.60 -12.32
C GLN A 22 18.37 32.70 -11.73
N SER A 23 18.71 31.77 -10.84
CA SER A 23 17.73 30.88 -10.26
C SER A 23 16.82 31.65 -9.28
N ALA A 24 15.51 31.63 -9.54
CA ALA A 24 14.50 32.16 -8.63
C ALA A 24 14.25 31.25 -7.40
N THR A 25 14.77 30.03 -7.43
CA THR A 25 14.69 29.06 -6.33
C THR A 25 16.10 28.64 -5.91
N PRO A 26 16.32 28.34 -4.62
CA PRO A 26 17.62 27.82 -4.17
C PRO A 26 18.02 26.57 -4.98
N LEU A 27 19.25 26.58 -5.48
CA LEU A 27 19.83 25.39 -6.13
C LEU A 27 20.05 24.28 -5.10
N LEU A 28 20.03 23.03 -5.58
CA LEU A 28 20.36 21.87 -4.76
C LEU A 28 21.76 22.01 -4.19
N THR A 29 21.94 21.70 -2.93
CA THR A 29 23.25 21.66 -2.29
C THR A 29 24.04 20.45 -2.79
N GLU A 30 25.37 20.52 -2.78
CA GLU A 30 26.24 19.38 -3.12
C GLU A 30 25.89 18.12 -2.29
N LYS A 31 25.48 18.32 -1.05
CA LYS A 31 25.04 17.23 -0.17
C LYS A 31 23.74 16.59 -0.67
N GLN A 32 22.77 17.36 -1.14
CA GLN A 32 21.53 16.83 -1.74
C GLN A 32 21.82 16.05 -3.02
N VAL A 33 22.69 16.57 -3.88
CA VAL A 33 23.14 15.87 -5.10
C VAL A 33 23.82 14.54 -4.75
N SER A 34 24.71 14.53 -3.75
CA SER A 34 25.37 13.29 -3.28
C SER A 34 24.37 12.26 -2.77
N TRP A 35 23.35 12.68 -2.01
CA TRP A 35 22.28 11.79 -1.54
C TRP A 35 21.41 11.29 -2.69
N GLU A 36 21.14 12.09 -3.69
CA GLU A 36 20.39 11.67 -4.88
C GLU A 36 21.15 10.62 -5.69
N LEU A 37 22.45 10.82 -5.91
CA LEU A 37 23.30 9.83 -6.56
C LEU A 37 23.34 8.50 -5.78
N PHE A 38 23.44 8.57 -4.45
CA PHE A 38 23.35 7.39 -3.60
C PHE A 38 21.99 6.71 -3.72
N TYR A 39 20.90 7.47 -3.61
CA TYR A 39 19.53 6.98 -3.70
C TYR A 39 19.29 6.22 -5.02
N ASN A 40 19.71 6.80 -6.14
CA ASN A 40 19.55 6.21 -7.47
C ASN A 40 20.37 4.92 -7.64
N LYS A 41 21.57 4.84 -7.03
CA LYS A 41 22.42 3.61 -7.08
C LYS A 41 21.95 2.53 -6.13
N ALA A 42 21.38 2.89 -4.98
CA ALA A 42 21.06 1.93 -3.92
C ALA A 42 19.78 1.12 -4.20
N HIS A 43 18.90 1.57 -5.10
CA HIS A 43 17.63 0.90 -5.46
C HIS A 43 16.85 0.42 -4.23
N LEU A 44 16.75 1.28 -3.18
CA LEU A 44 16.25 0.91 -1.85
C LEU A 44 14.85 0.28 -1.89
N PHE A 45 13.94 0.83 -2.71
CA PHE A 45 12.59 0.30 -2.80
C PHE A 45 12.49 -1.02 -3.56
N PHE A 46 13.36 -1.25 -4.55
CA PHE A 46 13.44 -2.53 -5.22
C PHE A 46 13.89 -3.64 -4.26
N TRP A 47 14.96 -3.40 -3.50
CA TRP A 47 15.45 -4.38 -2.52
C TRP A 47 14.46 -4.57 -1.36
N SER A 48 13.76 -3.51 -0.94
CA SER A 48 12.69 -3.63 0.04
C SER A 48 11.53 -4.48 -0.50
N ALA A 49 11.15 -4.33 -1.77
CA ALA A 49 10.11 -5.15 -2.41
C ALA A 49 10.47 -6.64 -2.39
N MET A 50 11.68 -6.97 -2.90
CA MET A 50 12.18 -8.36 -2.93
C MET A 50 12.28 -8.95 -1.51
N GLY A 51 12.82 -8.18 -0.57
CA GLY A 51 12.93 -8.58 0.82
C GLY A 51 11.59 -8.85 1.48
N TYR A 52 10.64 -7.95 1.34
CA TYR A 52 9.29 -8.13 1.88
C TYR A 52 8.56 -9.32 1.28
N MET A 53 8.62 -9.52 -0.04
CA MET A 53 8.01 -10.68 -0.69
C MET A 53 8.63 -11.99 -0.21
N ALA A 54 9.95 -12.09 -0.23
CA ALA A 54 10.64 -13.31 0.17
C ALA A 54 10.45 -13.63 1.66
N VAL A 55 10.72 -12.67 2.54
CA VAL A 55 10.64 -12.88 4.00
C VAL A 55 9.19 -13.02 4.45
N GLY A 56 8.28 -12.23 3.89
CA GLY A 56 6.84 -12.32 4.20
C GLY A 56 6.26 -13.68 3.81
N LEU A 57 6.58 -14.17 2.61
CA LEU A 57 6.15 -15.51 2.16
C LEU A 57 6.74 -16.62 3.02
N LEU A 58 8.04 -16.57 3.31
CA LEU A 58 8.69 -17.56 4.18
C LEU A 58 8.07 -17.55 5.58
N LEU A 59 7.86 -16.37 6.16
CA LEU A 59 7.21 -16.22 7.46
C LEU A 59 5.81 -16.83 7.45
N LEU A 60 5.01 -16.57 6.40
CA LEU A 60 3.68 -17.14 6.25
C LEU A 60 3.72 -18.67 6.19
N ILE A 61 4.63 -19.25 5.39
CA ILE A 61 4.78 -20.70 5.25
C ILE A 61 5.12 -21.32 6.61
N PHE A 62 6.07 -20.74 7.36
CA PHE A 62 6.48 -21.31 8.65
C PHE A 62 5.42 -21.15 9.73
N VAL A 63 4.72 -20.01 9.78
CA VAL A 63 3.63 -19.79 10.74
C VAL A 63 2.47 -20.74 10.46
N VAL A 64 2.01 -20.86 9.21
CA VAL A 64 0.95 -21.80 8.83
C VAL A 64 1.39 -23.26 9.02
N GLY A 65 2.65 -23.58 8.67
CA GLY A 65 3.22 -24.90 8.90
C GLY A 65 3.24 -25.30 10.39
N GLN A 66 3.53 -24.36 11.28
CA GLN A 66 3.48 -24.58 12.73
C GLN A 66 2.05 -24.83 13.23
N LEU A 67 1.04 -24.15 12.66
CA LEU A 67 -0.37 -24.38 12.99
C LEU A 67 -0.82 -25.79 12.60
N LEU A 68 -0.41 -26.25 11.43
CA LEU A 68 -0.78 -27.58 10.94
C LEU A 68 -0.02 -28.73 11.62
N LYS A 69 1.15 -28.45 12.24
CA LYS A 69 2.00 -29.41 12.96
C LYS A 69 2.49 -28.85 14.29
N PRO A 70 1.66 -28.77 15.33
CA PRO A 70 1.95 -28.06 16.59
C PRO A 70 3.10 -28.62 17.42
N GLY A 71 3.66 -29.78 17.09
CA GLY A 71 4.78 -30.40 17.84
C GLY A 71 6.18 -29.85 17.56
N ARG A 72 6.34 -28.88 16.61
CA ARG A 72 7.65 -28.31 16.25
C ARG A 72 7.82 -26.93 16.83
N CYS A 73 8.83 -26.73 17.68
CA CYS A 73 9.17 -25.41 18.22
C CYS A 73 9.95 -24.57 17.19
N LEU A 74 9.24 -24.03 16.19
CA LEU A 74 9.82 -23.16 15.15
C LEU A 74 9.91 -21.68 15.59
N LEU A 75 9.26 -21.33 16.71
CA LEU A 75 9.08 -19.93 17.12
C LEU A 75 10.41 -19.21 17.34
N LYS A 76 11.27 -19.75 18.19
CA LYS A 76 12.54 -19.09 18.54
C LYS A 76 13.57 -19.20 17.42
N THR A 77 13.60 -20.31 16.71
CA THR A 77 14.68 -20.63 15.76
C THR A 77 14.43 -20.01 14.38
N ILE A 78 13.18 -19.87 13.93
CA ILE A 78 12.85 -19.43 12.57
C ILE A 78 11.97 -18.20 12.57
N ILE A 79 10.86 -18.19 13.33
CA ILE A 79 9.87 -17.11 13.26
C ILE A 79 10.44 -15.80 13.77
N ILE A 80 11.16 -15.80 14.91
CA ILE A 80 11.73 -14.56 15.46
C ILE A 80 12.78 -13.95 14.52
N PRO A 81 13.75 -14.67 13.95
CA PRO A 81 14.67 -14.13 12.94
C PRO A 81 13.94 -13.54 11.72
N LEU A 82 12.91 -14.23 11.19
CA LEU A 82 12.16 -13.71 10.05
C LEU A 82 11.39 -12.42 10.39
N VAL A 83 10.80 -12.36 11.58
CA VAL A 83 10.16 -11.12 12.09
C VAL A 83 11.19 -9.99 12.21
N THR A 84 12.39 -10.29 12.73
CA THR A 84 13.47 -9.30 12.82
C THR A 84 13.87 -8.79 11.43
N LEU A 85 13.97 -9.68 10.44
CA LEU A 85 14.24 -9.29 9.06
C LEU A 85 13.14 -8.39 8.49
N VAL A 86 11.86 -8.66 8.76
CA VAL A 86 10.76 -7.76 8.35
C VAL A 86 10.95 -6.37 8.95
N VAL A 87 11.33 -6.27 10.22
CA VAL A 87 11.61 -4.97 10.89
C VAL A 87 12.78 -4.26 10.22
N LEU A 88 13.87 -4.96 9.90
CA LEU A 88 15.02 -4.37 9.22
C LEU A 88 14.67 -3.87 7.82
N ILE A 89 13.87 -4.63 7.06
CA ILE A 89 13.38 -4.20 5.74
C ILE A 89 12.46 -2.97 5.90
N PHE A 90 11.63 -2.92 6.93
CA PHE A 90 10.79 -1.75 7.22
C PHE A 90 11.63 -0.50 7.53
N LEU A 91 12.72 -0.64 8.27
CA LEU A 91 13.66 0.45 8.53
C LEU A 91 14.38 0.90 7.25
N LEU A 92 14.79 -0.04 6.40
CA LEU A 92 15.36 0.25 5.08
C LEU A 92 14.36 1.02 4.19
N HIS A 93 13.11 0.56 4.14
CA HIS A 93 12.03 1.24 3.42
C HIS A 93 11.79 2.65 3.96
N THR A 94 11.71 2.79 5.28
CA THR A 94 11.55 4.10 5.95
C THR A 94 12.71 5.04 5.63
N SER A 95 13.95 4.54 5.62
CA SER A 95 15.11 5.34 5.24
C SER A 95 15.04 5.82 3.79
N GLY A 96 14.56 4.97 2.88
CA GLY A 96 14.34 5.35 1.47
C GLY A 96 13.33 6.49 1.33
N ILE A 97 12.22 6.45 2.07
CA ILE A 97 11.23 7.54 2.12
C ILE A 97 11.88 8.81 2.70
N GLY A 98 12.64 8.69 3.79
CA GLY A 98 13.32 9.82 4.43
C GLY A 98 14.36 10.49 3.52
N ILE A 99 15.16 9.70 2.80
CA ILE A 99 16.14 10.21 1.83
C ILE A 99 15.42 10.94 0.69
N ARG A 100 14.33 10.34 0.15
CA ARG A 100 13.54 10.99 -0.91
C ARG A 100 12.93 12.31 -0.43
N TRP A 101 12.43 12.36 0.81
CA TRP A 101 11.95 13.60 1.44
C TRP A 101 13.04 14.65 1.53
N TYR A 102 14.23 14.27 1.99
CA TYR A 102 15.37 15.18 2.11
C TYR A 102 15.81 15.76 0.75
N ILE A 103 15.87 14.92 -0.29
CA ILE A 103 16.26 15.35 -1.65
C ILE A 103 15.20 16.28 -2.24
N SER A 104 13.92 15.89 -2.18
CA SER A 104 12.82 16.63 -2.79
C SER A 104 12.42 17.90 -2.04
N GLY A 105 12.82 18.03 -0.77
CA GLY A 105 12.38 19.11 0.14
C GLY A 105 10.89 19.08 0.48
N ARG A 106 10.18 18.00 0.10
CA ARG A 106 8.74 17.82 0.32
C ARG A 106 8.40 16.38 0.70
N ALA A 107 7.24 16.21 1.30
CA ALA A 107 6.74 14.89 1.64
C ALA A 107 6.52 14.04 0.36
N PRO A 108 7.07 12.79 0.29
CA PRO A 108 7.11 11.98 -0.92
C PRO A 108 5.84 11.13 -1.09
N TRP A 109 4.70 11.76 -1.31
CA TRP A 109 3.43 11.11 -1.67
C TRP A 109 2.54 11.98 -2.57
N ALA A 110 3.17 12.80 -3.42
CA ALA A 110 2.48 13.73 -4.29
C ALA A 110 2.18 13.18 -5.70
N ASN A 111 2.85 12.11 -6.14
CA ASN A 111 2.58 11.43 -7.40
C ASN A 111 2.18 9.95 -7.18
N ALA A 112 1.82 9.25 -8.27
CA ALA A 112 1.36 7.86 -8.20
C ALA A 112 2.44 6.92 -7.63
N TYR A 113 3.70 7.06 -8.06
CA TYR A 113 4.82 6.26 -7.55
C TYR A 113 5.04 6.49 -6.06
N GLU A 114 5.11 7.74 -5.63
CA GLU A 114 5.32 8.12 -4.22
C GLU A 114 4.19 7.63 -3.32
N SER A 115 2.94 7.75 -3.77
CA SER A 115 1.80 7.27 -2.98
C SER A 115 1.78 5.75 -2.86
N MET A 116 2.21 5.00 -3.90
CA MET A 116 2.35 3.54 -3.82
C MET A 116 3.42 3.11 -2.81
N ILE A 117 4.59 3.78 -2.82
CA ILE A 117 5.63 3.55 -1.81
C ILE A 117 5.06 3.77 -0.40
N TYR A 118 4.34 4.86 -0.20
CA TYR A 118 3.75 5.18 1.10
C TYR A 118 2.65 4.19 1.51
N VAL A 119 1.78 3.74 0.59
CA VAL A 119 0.78 2.69 0.86
C VAL A 119 1.45 1.38 1.29
N ALA A 120 2.54 0.98 0.63
CA ALA A 120 3.31 -0.19 1.01
C ALA A 120 3.92 -0.03 2.43
N TRP A 121 4.47 1.15 2.74
CA TRP A 121 4.98 1.49 4.07
C TRP A 121 3.89 1.42 5.13
N ALA A 122 2.73 2.02 4.88
CA ALA A 122 1.58 2.00 5.79
C ALA A 122 1.06 0.57 6.01
N THR A 123 1.05 -0.26 4.96
CA THR A 123 0.67 -1.68 5.03
C THR A 123 1.65 -2.46 5.93
N ALA A 124 2.95 -2.28 5.74
CA ALA A 124 3.97 -2.93 6.57
C ALA A 124 3.88 -2.46 8.03
N LEU A 125 3.70 -1.14 8.26
CA LEU A 125 3.48 -0.57 9.59
C LEU A 125 2.26 -1.17 10.27
N ALA A 126 1.14 -1.27 9.57
CA ALA A 126 -0.08 -1.87 10.08
C ALA A 126 0.13 -3.34 10.48
N GLY A 127 0.88 -4.11 9.66
CA GLY A 127 1.30 -5.47 10.03
C GLY A 127 2.12 -5.52 11.31
N LEU A 128 3.06 -4.58 11.48
CA LEU A 128 3.88 -4.45 12.70
C LEU A 128 3.04 -4.07 13.93
N LEU A 129 2.01 -3.25 13.79
CA LEU A 129 1.09 -2.91 14.88
C LEU A 129 0.34 -4.14 15.41
N PHE A 130 0.04 -5.10 14.54
CA PHE A 130 -0.66 -6.35 14.91
C PHE A 130 0.28 -7.50 15.30
N ILE A 131 1.61 -7.32 15.30
CA ILE A 131 2.60 -8.39 15.53
C ILE A 131 2.37 -9.14 16.87
N LYS A 132 2.00 -8.42 17.93
CA LYS A 132 1.74 -9.03 19.26
C LYS A 132 0.49 -9.92 19.28
N ARG A 133 -0.39 -9.74 18.30
CA ARG A 133 -1.63 -10.51 18.18
C ARG A 133 -1.51 -11.65 17.18
N SER A 134 -0.86 -11.40 16.03
CA SER A 134 -0.78 -12.41 14.97
C SER A 134 0.46 -12.23 14.10
N SER A 135 1.35 -13.22 14.14
CA SER A 135 2.48 -13.31 13.21
C SER A 135 2.03 -13.58 11.77
N MET A 136 0.84 -14.18 11.57
CA MET A 136 0.25 -14.35 10.23
C MET A 136 -0.10 -13.02 9.60
N THR A 137 -0.68 -12.10 10.37
CA THR A 137 -1.02 -10.76 9.88
C THR A 137 0.23 -10.00 9.45
N LEU A 138 1.31 -10.08 10.24
CA LEU A 138 2.59 -9.48 9.83
C LEU A 138 3.13 -10.10 8.54
N ALA A 139 3.09 -11.44 8.43
CA ALA A 139 3.57 -12.16 7.24
C ALA A 139 2.82 -11.72 5.97
N LEU A 140 1.49 -11.67 6.04
CA LEU A 140 0.64 -11.22 4.95
C LEU A 140 0.88 -9.75 4.61
N ALA A 141 0.95 -8.87 5.62
CA ALA A 141 1.19 -7.45 5.43
C ALA A 141 2.57 -7.19 4.77
N ALA A 142 3.62 -7.89 5.22
CA ALA A 142 4.94 -7.79 4.62
C ALA A 142 4.92 -8.27 3.16
N PHE A 143 4.36 -9.45 2.89
CA PHE A 143 4.27 -9.98 1.53
C PHE A 143 3.52 -9.03 0.59
N PHE A 144 2.39 -8.46 1.05
CA PHE A 144 1.61 -7.52 0.25
C PHE A 144 2.31 -6.17 0.06
N ALA A 145 2.96 -5.65 1.08
CA ALA A 145 3.79 -4.45 0.96
C ALA A 145 4.88 -4.64 -0.11
N GLY A 146 5.46 -5.85 -0.17
CA GLY A 146 6.40 -6.24 -1.23
C GLY A 146 5.77 -6.21 -2.61
N ILE A 147 4.55 -6.76 -2.77
CA ILE A 147 3.80 -6.71 -4.05
C ILE A 147 3.51 -5.26 -4.45
N ILE A 148 3.04 -4.41 -3.52
CA ILE A 148 2.75 -3.01 -3.79
C ILE A 148 4.02 -2.28 -4.27
N LEU A 149 5.16 -2.47 -3.60
CA LEU A 149 6.44 -1.90 -4.01
C LEU A 149 6.91 -2.44 -5.35
N PHE A 150 6.71 -3.74 -5.61
CA PHE A 150 7.03 -4.33 -6.91
C PHE A 150 6.21 -3.68 -8.02
N VAL A 151 4.90 -3.51 -7.82
CA VAL A 151 4.02 -2.80 -8.77
C VAL A 151 4.48 -1.35 -8.98
N ALA A 152 4.89 -0.65 -7.93
CA ALA A 152 5.43 0.70 -8.03
C ALA A 152 6.71 0.77 -8.89
N ASN A 153 7.52 -0.29 -8.92
CA ASN A 153 8.74 -0.37 -9.74
C ASN A 153 8.49 -0.82 -11.19
N LEU A 154 7.25 -1.04 -11.60
CA LEU A 154 6.92 -1.32 -12.99
C LEU A 154 6.97 -0.04 -13.84
N ASN A 155 7.32 -0.19 -15.11
CA ASN A 155 7.64 0.92 -16.02
C ASN A 155 6.50 1.93 -16.32
N PHE A 156 5.28 1.69 -15.82
CA PHE A 156 4.15 2.62 -16.00
C PHE A 156 4.05 3.69 -14.92
N MET A 157 4.94 3.69 -13.93
CA MET A 157 5.02 4.70 -12.88
C MET A 157 6.36 5.44 -12.97
N ASP A 158 6.29 6.76 -12.90
CA ASP A 158 7.47 7.61 -12.99
C ASP A 158 8.12 7.77 -11.59
N PRO A 159 9.34 7.22 -11.38
CA PRO A 159 10.06 7.35 -10.12
C PRO A 159 10.80 8.69 -9.97
N GLU A 160 10.85 9.53 -11.00
CA GLU A 160 11.62 10.78 -10.98
C GLU A 160 11.11 11.75 -9.92
N ILE A 161 12.02 12.55 -9.38
CA ILE A 161 11.71 13.62 -8.44
C ILE A 161 11.52 14.90 -9.24
N THR A 162 10.27 15.20 -9.58
CA THR A 162 9.91 16.38 -10.38
C THR A 162 9.36 17.51 -9.52
N PRO A 163 9.50 18.78 -9.93
CA PRO A 163 8.86 19.91 -9.29
C PRO A 163 7.33 19.78 -9.34
N LEU A 164 6.67 20.10 -8.21
CA LEU A 164 5.21 20.08 -8.15
C LEU A 164 4.60 21.31 -8.82
N VAL A 165 3.48 21.11 -9.51
CA VAL A 165 2.61 22.21 -9.94
C VAL A 165 2.07 22.97 -8.72
N PRO A 166 1.77 24.28 -8.81
CA PRO A 166 1.42 25.10 -7.65
C PRO A 166 0.28 24.56 -6.79
N VAL A 167 -0.76 24.00 -7.40
CA VAL A 167 -1.93 23.44 -6.70
C VAL A 167 -1.56 22.25 -5.79
N LEU A 168 -0.47 21.54 -6.08
CA LEU A 168 0.01 20.42 -5.27
C LEU A 168 0.96 20.84 -4.13
N LYS A 169 1.26 22.13 -3.98
CA LYS A 169 2.13 22.64 -2.90
C LYS A 169 1.40 22.95 -1.60
N SER A 170 0.12 22.64 -1.50
CA SER A 170 -0.66 22.88 -0.29
C SER A 170 -0.26 21.94 0.86
N TYR A 171 -0.17 22.49 2.06
CA TYR A 171 0.02 21.73 3.30
C TYR A 171 -1.14 20.75 3.57
N TRP A 172 -2.37 21.17 3.30
CA TRP A 172 -3.56 20.33 3.48
C TRP A 172 -3.56 19.13 2.56
N LEU A 173 -3.09 19.29 1.32
CA LEU A 173 -2.93 18.18 0.40
C LEU A 173 -2.00 17.10 0.98
N MET A 174 -0.85 17.51 1.53
CA MET A 174 0.13 16.56 2.08
C MET A 174 -0.48 15.73 3.22
N ILE A 175 -1.21 16.35 4.13
CA ILE A 175 -1.88 15.63 5.23
C ILE A 175 -3.01 14.75 4.70
N HIS A 176 -3.86 15.29 3.82
CA HIS A 176 -4.96 14.56 3.20
C HIS A 176 -4.48 13.26 2.53
N VAL A 177 -3.49 13.38 1.64
CA VAL A 177 -2.97 12.22 0.91
C VAL A 177 -2.35 11.20 1.86
N ALA A 178 -1.59 11.64 2.87
CA ALA A 178 -1.01 10.73 3.86
C ALA A 178 -2.10 9.93 4.60
N VAL A 179 -3.15 10.58 5.06
CA VAL A 179 -4.21 9.93 5.85
C VAL A 179 -5.05 9.00 4.97
N ILE A 180 -5.46 9.45 3.77
CA ILE A 180 -6.32 8.65 2.90
C ILE A 180 -5.57 7.42 2.33
N THR A 181 -4.32 7.58 1.94
CA THR A 181 -3.53 6.46 1.39
C THR A 181 -3.09 5.47 2.47
N ALA A 182 -2.89 5.92 3.71
CA ALA A 182 -2.70 5.01 4.85
C ALA A 182 -3.91 4.10 5.06
N SER A 183 -5.14 4.58 4.86
CA SER A 183 -6.36 3.77 4.97
C SER A 183 -6.35 2.58 3.99
N TYR A 184 -5.79 2.77 2.79
CA TYR A 184 -5.70 1.71 1.76
C TYR A 184 -4.81 0.55 2.21
N GLY A 185 -3.77 0.82 3.00
CA GLY A 185 -2.95 -0.22 3.61
C GLY A 185 -3.75 -1.11 4.55
N PHE A 186 -4.62 -0.54 5.39
CA PHE A 186 -5.50 -1.30 6.29
C PHE A 186 -6.57 -2.09 5.53
N PHE A 187 -7.13 -1.54 4.47
CA PHE A 187 -8.07 -2.25 3.60
C PHE A 187 -7.39 -3.39 2.84
N GLY A 188 -6.13 -3.21 2.41
CA GLY A 188 -5.32 -4.27 1.84
C GLY A 188 -5.06 -5.43 2.82
N ILE A 189 -4.78 -5.13 4.08
CA ILE A 189 -4.66 -6.15 5.14
C ILE A 189 -6.00 -6.88 5.30
N SER A 190 -7.11 -6.16 5.36
CA SER A 190 -8.45 -6.76 5.46
C SER A 190 -8.73 -7.74 4.32
N PHE A 191 -8.40 -7.36 3.09
CA PHE A 191 -8.49 -8.23 1.91
C PHE A 191 -7.70 -9.53 2.10
N LEU A 192 -6.45 -9.43 2.54
CA LEU A 192 -5.59 -10.61 2.73
C LEU A 192 -6.05 -11.52 3.86
N LEU A 193 -6.50 -10.92 4.96
CA LEU A 193 -7.08 -11.69 6.07
C LEU A 193 -8.35 -12.40 5.65
N GLY A 194 -9.19 -11.75 4.83
CA GLY A 194 -10.35 -12.38 4.20
C GLY A 194 -9.96 -13.56 3.31
N LEU A 195 -8.96 -13.39 2.43
CA LEU A 195 -8.44 -14.48 1.57
C LEU A 195 -7.90 -15.65 2.38
N LEU A 196 -7.08 -15.38 3.41
CA LEU A 196 -6.53 -16.44 4.25
C LEU A 196 -7.62 -17.18 5.02
N THR A 197 -8.62 -16.46 5.53
CA THR A 197 -9.77 -17.06 6.20
C THR A 197 -10.53 -17.98 5.24
N LEU A 198 -10.81 -17.56 4.02
CA LEU A 198 -11.44 -18.39 2.99
C LEU A 198 -10.59 -19.61 2.63
N ALA A 199 -9.27 -19.46 2.54
CA ALA A 199 -8.34 -20.58 2.31
C ALA A 199 -8.39 -21.61 3.47
N PHE A 200 -8.44 -21.15 4.73
CA PHE A 200 -8.61 -22.05 5.88
C PHE A 200 -9.96 -22.77 5.88
N MET A 201 -11.04 -22.08 5.52
CA MET A 201 -12.37 -22.67 5.35
C MET A 201 -12.43 -23.69 4.21
N SER A 202 -11.53 -23.57 3.24
CA SER A 202 -11.41 -24.49 2.09
C SER A 202 -10.68 -25.80 2.41
N ALA A 203 -10.21 -26.01 3.64
CA ALA A 203 -9.36 -27.16 4.00
C ALA A 203 -10.05 -28.54 3.85
N GLY A 204 -11.37 -28.59 3.60
CA GLY A 204 -12.14 -29.78 3.17
C GLY A 204 -12.25 -30.93 4.17
N ASN A 205 -11.35 -31.01 5.15
CA ASN A 205 -11.32 -32.07 6.18
C ASN A 205 -11.84 -31.49 7.50
N PRO A 206 -12.95 -32.03 8.09
CA PRO A 206 -13.53 -31.51 9.32
C PRO A 206 -12.56 -31.39 10.50
N SER A 207 -11.64 -32.36 10.66
CA SER A 207 -10.63 -32.30 11.73
C SER A 207 -9.61 -31.18 11.52
N LYS A 208 -9.22 -30.88 10.28
CA LYS A 208 -8.35 -29.74 9.96
C LYS A 208 -9.07 -28.41 10.18
N VAL A 209 -10.33 -28.32 9.79
CA VAL A 209 -11.14 -27.10 10.00
C VAL A 209 -11.33 -26.84 11.49
N ALA A 210 -11.61 -27.87 12.30
CA ALA A 210 -11.68 -27.75 13.75
C ALA A 210 -10.35 -27.23 14.36
N LEU A 211 -9.21 -27.70 13.86
CA LEU A 211 -7.89 -27.21 14.26
C LEU A 211 -7.68 -25.72 13.90
N LEU A 212 -8.19 -25.28 12.76
CA LEU A 212 -8.02 -23.92 12.24
C LEU A 212 -9.07 -22.92 12.80
N GLN A 213 -10.15 -23.40 13.41
CA GLN A 213 -11.25 -22.55 13.90
C GLN A 213 -10.82 -21.44 14.86
N PRO A 214 -9.92 -21.67 15.84
CA PRO A 214 -9.44 -20.58 16.71
C PRO A 214 -8.71 -19.47 15.91
N HIS A 215 -7.96 -19.87 14.88
CA HIS A 215 -7.21 -18.94 14.02
C HIS A 215 -8.13 -18.18 13.07
N ILE A 216 -9.18 -18.81 12.54
CA ILE A 216 -10.24 -18.13 11.78
C ILE A 216 -10.87 -17.02 12.62
N ARG A 217 -11.16 -17.30 13.89
CA ARG A 217 -11.70 -16.29 14.82
C ARG A 217 -10.71 -15.15 15.10
N GLU A 218 -9.44 -15.49 15.30
CA GLU A 218 -8.36 -14.50 15.47
C GLU A 218 -8.25 -13.58 14.24
N LEU A 219 -8.17 -14.17 13.03
CA LEU A 219 -8.09 -13.44 11.78
C LEU A 219 -9.29 -12.51 11.57
N ARG A 220 -10.49 -12.99 11.90
CA ARG A 220 -11.71 -12.19 11.85
C ARG A 220 -11.64 -10.96 12.73
N ILE A 221 -11.20 -11.12 13.99
CA ILE A 221 -11.07 -9.98 14.94
C ILE A 221 -10.08 -8.94 14.41
N ILE A 222 -8.92 -9.38 13.92
CA ILE A 222 -7.91 -8.48 13.37
C ILE A 222 -8.42 -7.81 12.09
N ASN A 223 -9.14 -8.53 11.25
CA ASN A 223 -9.78 -8.01 10.05
C ASN A 223 -10.78 -6.89 10.41
N GLU A 224 -11.65 -7.13 11.37
CA GLU A 224 -12.61 -6.14 11.86
C GLU A 224 -11.90 -4.90 12.43
N MET A 225 -10.82 -5.07 13.19
CA MET A 225 -10.00 -3.96 13.68
C MET A 225 -9.34 -3.17 12.54
N SER A 226 -8.80 -3.87 11.54
CA SER A 226 -8.20 -3.22 10.35
C SER A 226 -9.23 -2.40 9.59
N LEU A 227 -10.44 -2.93 9.40
CA LEU A 227 -11.53 -2.20 8.75
C LEU A 227 -11.95 -0.95 9.52
N HIS A 228 -12.03 -0.99 10.85
CA HIS A 228 -12.36 0.18 11.66
C HIS A 228 -11.30 1.26 11.52
N ILE A 229 -10.01 0.90 11.64
CA ILE A 229 -8.91 1.86 11.50
C ILE A 229 -8.91 2.45 10.08
N GLY A 230 -9.02 1.59 9.06
CA GLY A 230 -9.07 2.02 7.66
C GLY A 230 -10.24 2.97 7.38
N LEU A 231 -11.44 2.67 7.90
CA LEU A 231 -12.62 3.50 7.71
C LEU A 231 -12.50 4.85 8.42
N TYR A 232 -11.95 4.90 9.65
CA TYR A 232 -11.71 6.16 10.34
C TYR A 232 -10.69 7.02 9.60
N LEU A 233 -9.59 6.44 9.13
CA LEU A 233 -8.59 7.14 8.34
C LEU A 233 -9.17 7.64 7.01
N LEU A 234 -9.94 6.81 6.30
CA LEU A 234 -10.58 7.21 5.04
C LEU A 234 -11.55 8.37 5.26
N THR A 235 -12.39 8.28 6.28
CA THR A 235 -13.36 9.34 6.62
C THR A 235 -12.65 10.65 6.97
N ALA A 236 -11.65 10.60 7.87
CA ALA A 236 -10.85 11.77 8.21
C ALA A 236 -10.13 12.34 6.96
N GLY A 237 -9.57 11.44 6.12
CA GLY A 237 -8.94 11.81 4.87
C GLY A 237 -9.89 12.54 3.91
N ILE A 238 -11.14 12.11 3.76
CA ILE A 238 -12.14 12.78 2.92
C ILE A 238 -12.40 14.21 3.42
N PHE A 239 -12.58 14.41 4.73
CA PHE A 239 -12.76 15.75 5.29
C PHE A 239 -11.54 16.65 5.09
N LEU A 240 -10.33 16.13 5.30
CA LEU A 240 -9.10 16.88 5.04
C LEU A 240 -8.96 17.25 3.55
N GLY A 241 -9.40 16.35 2.66
CA GLY A 241 -9.45 16.62 1.22
C GLY A 241 -10.45 17.71 0.86
N ALA A 242 -11.58 17.78 1.55
CA ALA A 242 -12.55 18.86 1.37
C ALA A 242 -11.95 20.23 1.77
N VAL A 243 -11.16 20.29 2.86
CA VAL A 243 -10.45 21.52 3.24
C VAL A 243 -9.46 21.94 2.16
N TRP A 244 -8.67 21.01 1.63
CA TRP A 244 -7.77 21.30 0.52
C TRP A 244 -8.50 21.74 -0.75
N ALA A 245 -9.62 21.10 -1.09
CA ALA A 245 -10.43 21.43 -2.25
C ALA A 245 -10.99 22.87 -2.14
N ASN A 246 -11.38 23.29 -0.95
CA ASN A 246 -11.81 24.67 -0.71
C ASN A 246 -10.67 25.68 -0.87
N GLU A 247 -9.47 25.36 -0.39
CA GLU A 247 -8.28 26.21 -0.59
C GLU A 247 -7.90 26.32 -2.07
N SER A 248 -7.97 25.22 -2.81
CA SER A 248 -7.49 25.14 -4.19
C SER A 248 -8.50 25.59 -5.23
N TRP A 249 -9.80 25.37 -4.98
CA TRP A 249 -10.88 25.58 -5.96
C TRP A 249 -12.08 26.36 -5.40
N GLY A 250 -12.02 26.83 -4.16
CA GLY A 250 -13.08 27.63 -3.51
C GLY A 250 -14.35 26.83 -3.17
N ARG A 251 -14.30 25.51 -3.10
CA ARG A 251 -15.43 24.64 -2.79
C ARG A 251 -14.99 23.39 -2.04
N TYR A 252 -15.75 22.97 -1.05
CA TYR A 252 -15.42 21.79 -0.23
C TYR A 252 -15.72 20.47 -0.94
N TRP A 253 -16.66 20.46 -1.90
CA TRP A 253 -17.10 19.26 -2.62
C TRP A 253 -17.63 19.63 -4.00
N GLY A 254 -17.29 18.83 -5.02
CA GLY A 254 -17.67 19.11 -6.40
C GLY A 254 -18.19 17.90 -7.17
N TRP A 255 -18.41 16.76 -6.51
CA TRP A 255 -18.80 15.51 -7.16
C TRP A 255 -17.81 15.05 -8.22
N ASP A 256 -16.53 15.42 -8.05
CA ASP A 256 -15.47 14.92 -8.88
C ASP A 256 -15.40 13.38 -8.78
N PRO A 257 -15.04 12.64 -9.84
CA PRO A 257 -14.98 11.20 -9.81
C PRO A 257 -14.18 10.62 -8.62
N LYS A 258 -13.08 11.29 -8.23
CA LYS A 258 -12.27 10.84 -7.10
C LYS A 258 -12.93 11.06 -5.74
N GLU A 259 -13.60 12.19 -5.54
CA GLU A 259 -14.42 12.47 -4.38
C GLU A 259 -15.56 11.45 -4.26
N THR A 260 -16.28 11.23 -5.37
CA THR A 260 -17.41 10.31 -5.43
C THR A 260 -16.98 8.86 -5.13
N TRP A 261 -15.89 8.37 -5.72
CA TRP A 261 -15.40 7.02 -5.45
C TRP A 261 -14.80 6.85 -4.05
N ALA A 262 -14.22 7.91 -3.46
CA ALA A 262 -13.82 7.89 -2.06
C ALA A 262 -15.04 7.74 -1.13
N LEU A 263 -16.12 8.46 -1.40
CA LEU A 263 -17.40 8.32 -0.68
C LEU A 263 -17.99 6.93 -0.86
N ILE A 264 -18.04 6.38 -2.09
CA ILE A 264 -18.51 5.03 -2.36
C ILE A 264 -17.68 4.02 -1.56
N THR A 265 -16.36 4.14 -1.54
CA THR A 265 -15.47 3.28 -0.76
C THR A 265 -15.78 3.35 0.74
N MET A 266 -15.99 4.54 1.27
CA MET A 266 -16.39 4.74 2.67
C MET A 266 -17.71 4.01 2.98
N VAL A 267 -18.73 4.15 2.13
CA VAL A 267 -20.02 3.48 2.31
C VAL A 267 -19.89 1.95 2.20
N VAL A 268 -19.10 1.45 1.25
CA VAL A 268 -18.84 0.00 1.11
C VAL A 268 -18.24 -0.58 2.39
N TYR A 269 -17.20 0.03 2.95
CA TYR A 269 -16.58 -0.47 4.18
C TYR A 269 -17.45 -0.24 5.43
N ALA A 270 -18.20 0.84 5.49
CA ALA A 270 -19.22 1.03 6.52
C ALA A 270 -20.28 -0.09 6.45
N PHE A 271 -20.77 -0.43 5.25
CA PHE A 271 -21.70 -1.56 5.06
C PHE A 271 -21.09 -2.88 5.54
N ILE A 272 -19.85 -3.20 5.16
CA ILE A 272 -19.16 -4.44 5.56
C ILE A 272 -19.13 -4.57 7.10
N LEU A 273 -18.78 -3.51 7.81
CA LEU A 273 -18.75 -3.49 9.28
C LEU A 273 -20.12 -3.66 9.92
N HIS A 274 -21.18 -3.14 9.28
CA HIS A 274 -22.55 -3.24 9.78
C HIS A 274 -23.29 -4.49 9.29
N ALA A 275 -22.80 -5.18 8.28
CA ALA A 275 -23.44 -6.36 7.69
C ALA A 275 -23.67 -7.48 8.70
N ARG A 276 -22.88 -7.57 9.77
CA ARG A 276 -23.05 -8.54 10.87
C ARG A 276 -24.40 -8.42 11.60
N PHE A 277 -25.06 -7.26 11.52
CA PHE A 277 -26.41 -7.09 12.11
C PHE A 277 -27.50 -7.74 11.25
N LEU A 278 -27.19 -8.10 10.01
CA LEU A 278 -28.10 -8.81 9.12
C LEU A 278 -27.90 -10.33 9.31
N PRO A 279 -28.95 -11.10 9.68
CA PRO A 279 -28.82 -12.55 9.96
C PRO A 279 -28.14 -13.33 8.83
N VAL A 280 -28.40 -12.97 7.58
CA VAL A 280 -27.86 -13.64 6.38
C VAL A 280 -26.36 -13.38 6.19
N LEU A 281 -25.84 -12.21 6.64
CA LEU A 281 -24.48 -11.75 6.39
C LEU A 281 -23.55 -11.84 7.62
N ARG A 282 -24.03 -12.31 8.77
CA ARG A 282 -23.27 -12.35 10.03
C ARG A 282 -22.19 -13.44 10.09
N SER A 283 -22.17 -14.37 9.13
CA SER A 283 -21.23 -15.50 9.14
C SER A 283 -19.78 -15.04 8.85
N ASP A 284 -18.80 -15.79 9.37
CA ASP A 284 -17.38 -15.54 9.11
C ASP A 284 -17.05 -15.65 7.62
N TYR A 285 -17.74 -16.54 6.91
CA TYR A 285 -17.63 -16.68 5.46
C TYR A 285 -18.11 -15.41 4.73
N ALA A 286 -19.32 -14.94 5.04
CA ALA A 286 -19.87 -13.75 4.39
C ALA A 286 -19.00 -12.52 4.68
N PHE A 287 -18.53 -12.33 5.91
CA PHE A 287 -17.64 -11.25 6.29
C PHE A 287 -16.33 -11.31 5.50
N SER A 288 -15.70 -12.49 5.37
CA SER A 288 -14.48 -12.67 4.61
C SER A 288 -14.68 -12.39 3.12
N VAL A 289 -15.77 -12.85 2.51
CA VAL A 289 -16.12 -12.55 1.12
C VAL A 289 -16.29 -11.04 0.92
N MET A 290 -17.03 -10.36 1.79
CA MET A 290 -17.22 -8.91 1.70
C MET A 290 -15.92 -8.14 1.87
N SER A 291 -15.06 -8.56 2.81
CA SER A 291 -13.72 -7.94 2.99
C SER A 291 -12.86 -8.07 1.73
N VAL A 292 -12.93 -9.21 1.04
CA VAL A 292 -12.21 -9.44 -0.22
C VAL A 292 -12.78 -8.57 -1.35
N LEU A 293 -14.09 -8.53 -1.50
CA LEU A 293 -14.74 -7.74 -2.55
C LEU A 293 -14.60 -6.23 -2.32
N GLY A 294 -14.54 -5.80 -1.06
CA GLY A 294 -14.39 -4.39 -0.69
C GLY A 294 -13.15 -3.72 -1.31
N LEU A 295 -12.05 -4.46 -1.48
CA LEU A 295 -10.83 -3.90 -2.09
C LEU A 295 -11.06 -3.38 -3.51
N ALA A 296 -12.04 -3.91 -4.25
CA ALA A 296 -12.35 -3.43 -5.59
C ALA A 296 -12.73 -1.94 -5.60
N SER A 297 -13.41 -1.44 -4.56
CA SER A 297 -13.73 -0.01 -4.44
C SER A 297 -12.49 0.86 -4.25
N VAL A 298 -11.49 0.38 -3.49
CA VAL A 298 -10.18 1.06 -3.33
C VAL A 298 -9.43 1.09 -4.65
N LEU A 299 -9.35 -0.06 -5.35
CA LEU A 299 -8.69 -0.14 -6.65
C LEU A 299 -9.36 0.77 -7.69
N MET A 300 -10.69 0.87 -7.66
CA MET A 300 -11.40 1.80 -8.53
C MET A 300 -11.11 3.26 -8.16
N THR A 301 -11.08 3.61 -6.87
CA THR A 301 -10.73 4.97 -6.41
C THR A 301 -9.30 5.35 -6.79
N TYR A 302 -8.36 4.41 -6.67
CA TYR A 302 -6.94 4.69 -6.91
C TYR A 302 -6.56 4.57 -8.40
N PHE A 303 -6.80 3.43 -9.03
CA PHE A 303 -6.43 3.18 -10.42
C PHE A 303 -7.55 3.55 -11.40
N GLY A 304 -8.78 3.12 -11.13
CA GLY A 304 -9.90 3.32 -12.03
C GLY A 304 -10.13 4.80 -12.36
N VAL A 305 -10.16 5.65 -11.35
CA VAL A 305 -10.33 7.09 -11.54
C VAL A 305 -9.14 7.71 -12.26
N ASN A 306 -7.90 7.35 -11.91
CA ASN A 306 -6.71 7.98 -12.47
C ASN A 306 -6.50 7.65 -13.97
N TYR A 307 -6.90 6.46 -14.42
CA TYR A 307 -6.59 5.97 -15.77
C TYR A 307 -7.80 5.95 -16.71
N TYR A 308 -9.02 5.87 -16.19
CA TYR A 308 -10.23 5.68 -17.01
C TYR A 308 -11.27 6.80 -16.88
N LEU A 309 -11.14 7.69 -15.87
CA LEU A 309 -12.08 8.80 -15.65
C LEU A 309 -11.33 10.14 -15.64
N SER A 310 -11.92 11.16 -16.22
CA SER A 310 -11.40 12.53 -16.12
C SER A 310 -11.75 13.09 -14.74
N SER A 311 -10.75 13.50 -13.98
CA SER A 311 -10.91 14.02 -12.63
C SER A 311 -9.99 15.24 -12.43
N LEU A 312 -10.46 16.24 -11.67
CA LEU A 312 -9.62 17.37 -11.25
C LEU A 312 -8.45 16.95 -10.36
N HIS A 313 -8.55 15.77 -9.75
CA HIS A 313 -7.51 15.14 -8.93
C HIS A 313 -6.57 14.22 -9.73
N SER A 314 -6.70 14.10 -11.04
CA SER A 314 -5.85 13.25 -11.88
C SER A 314 -4.61 14.03 -12.32
N TYR A 315 -3.55 13.98 -11.53
CA TYR A 315 -2.25 14.61 -11.82
C TYR A 315 -1.21 13.65 -12.40
N GLY A 316 -1.61 12.45 -12.75
CA GLY A 316 -0.76 11.42 -13.34
C GLY A 316 -1.32 11.00 -14.70
N GLY A 317 -1.06 11.78 -15.74
CA GLY A 317 -1.25 11.32 -17.11
C GLY A 317 -0.13 10.35 -17.47
N GLY A 318 -0.39 9.05 -17.38
CA GLY A 318 0.49 8.00 -17.85
C GLY A 318 -0.27 7.07 -18.78
N ASP A 319 0.46 6.21 -19.50
CA ASP A 319 -0.13 5.14 -20.30
C ASP A 319 -1.04 4.26 -19.42
N THR A 320 -2.09 3.69 -20.01
CA THR A 320 -2.98 2.74 -19.31
C THR A 320 -2.14 1.63 -18.70
N PRO A 321 -2.38 1.27 -17.40
CA PRO A 321 -1.54 0.28 -16.73
C PRO A 321 -1.54 -1.02 -17.55
N PRO A 322 -0.37 -1.58 -17.83
CA PRO A 322 -0.27 -2.89 -18.44
C PRO A 322 -0.81 -3.94 -17.46
N GLY A 323 -1.56 -4.92 -17.93
CA GLY A 323 -1.90 -6.06 -17.10
C GLY A 323 -3.37 -6.22 -16.74
N LEU A 324 -4.28 -5.61 -17.49
CA LEU A 324 -5.73 -5.84 -17.31
C LEU A 324 -6.06 -7.34 -17.30
N THR A 325 -5.39 -8.14 -18.14
CA THR A 325 -5.51 -9.60 -18.18
C THR A 325 -5.09 -10.25 -16.86
N ALA A 326 -3.99 -9.80 -16.23
CA ALA A 326 -3.55 -10.32 -14.94
C ALA A 326 -4.55 -10.00 -13.83
N VAL A 327 -5.16 -8.81 -13.87
CA VAL A 327 -6.23 -8.41 -12.95
C VAL A 327 -7.44 -9.34 -13.10
N PHE A 328 -7.90 -9.60 -14.32
CA PHE A 328 -9.02 -10.52 -14.56
C PHE A 328 -8.71 -11.96 -14.10
N ILE A 329 -7.52 -12.47 -14.38
CA ILE A 329 -7.10 -13.80 -13.91
C ILE A 329 -7.10 -13.85 -12.37
N THR A 330 -6.55 -12.83 -11.71
CA THR A 330 -6.53 -12.74 -10.24
C THR A 330 -7.93 -12.75 -9.67
N TYR A 331 -8.84 -11.95 -10.20
CA TYR A 331 -10.24 -11.95 -9.77
C TYR A 331 -10.92 -13.29 -10.01
N ALA A 332 -10.70 -13.95 -11.16
CA ALA A 332 -11.24 -15.28 -11.44
C ALA A 332 -10.76 -16.32 -10.41
N CYS A 333 -9.46 -16.32 -10.06
CA CYS A 333 -8.91 -17.18 -9.02
C CYS A 333 -9.53 -16.91 -7.64
N VAL A 334 -9.71 -15.63 -7.29
CA VAL A 334 -10.34 -15.21 -6.03
C VAL A 334 -11.81 -15.65 -5.98
N PHE A 335 -12.56 -15.48 -7.06
CA PHE A 335 -13.95 -15.98 -7.16
C PHE A 335 -14.02 -17.50 -7.05
N ALA A 336 -13.12 -18.24 -7.70
CA ALA A 336 -13.05 -19.68 -7.56
C ALA A 336 -12.81 -20.12 -6.11
N LEU A 337 -11.90 -19.45 -5.39
CA LEU A 337 -11.65 -19.68 -3.97
C LEU A 337 -12.90 -19.40 -3.13
N MET A 338 -13.61 -18.30 -3.37
CA MET A 338 -14.84 -17.95 -2.66
C MET A 338 -15.91 -19.05 -2.84
N ILE A 339 -16.16 -19.48 -4.08
CA ILE A 339 -17.14 -20.53 -4.40
C ILE A 339 -16.75 -21.83 -3.71
N TYR A 340 -15.48 -22.22 -3.80
CA TYR A 340 -14.98 -23.46 -3.20
C TYR A 340 -15.09 -23.44 -1.66
N ALA A 341 -14.72 -22.31 -1.02
CA ALA A 341 -14.88 -22.14 0.42
C ALA A 341 -16.36 -22.24 0.85
N GLY A 342 -17.28 -21.61 0.11
CA GLY A 342 -18.71 -21.70 0.36
C GLY A 342 -19.26 -23.12 0.21
N TYR A 343 -18.79 -23.86 -0.80
CA TYR A 343 -19.15 -25.26 -1.00
C TYR A 343 -18.62 -26.15 0.14
N SER A 344 -17.37 -25.94 0.56
CA SER A 344 -16.76 -26.68 1.68
C SER A 344 -17.50 -26.45 2.99
N GLN A 345 -17.94 -25.23 3.27
CA GLN A 345 -18.72 -24.88 4.48
C GLN A 345 -20.12 -25.55 4.52
N ARG A 346 -20.75 -25.75 3.36
CA ARG A 346 -22.07 -26.44 3.30
C ARG A 346 -21.99 -27.95 3.50
N ARG A 347 -20.80 -28.54 3.35
CA ARG A 347 -20.57 -29.98 3.52
C ARG A 347 -20.12 -30.37 4.93
N GLN A 348 -19.77 -29.40 5.74
CA GLN A 348 -19.38 -29.53 7.15
C GLN A 348 -20.56 -29.32 8.07
#